data_a210876987a4fec81c606917c63e62c4
#
_entry.id   a210876987a4fec81c606917c63e62c4
#
_cell.length_a   1.000
_cell.length_b   1.000
_cell.length_c   1.000
_cell.angle_alpha   90.00
_cell.angle_beta   90.00
_cell.angle_gamma   90.00
#
_symmetry.space_group_name_H-M   'P 1'
#
loop_
_entity.id
_entity.type
_entity.pdbx_description
1 polymer ?
#
loop_
_entity_poly.entity_id
_entity_poly.type
_entity_poly.pdbx_seq_one_letter_code
_entity_poly.pdbx_strand_id
1 'polypeptide(L)'
;MRLDRTYARSEIHDRWEVVYRGNPLLDRLNDLIMDRIIDCVQPPPGARFLDAGCGVGDHTVRIARKGYECVGVDVSPAILQRAEETIRALGLGTRVRFSCQALEDMALDGARFDVVHCRGVLMHIPDWKAALKSLCDVLKPGGYIVILENNVNAWYSRLYLAMRRLRRRRVASRLVRTEGGTELWTDEGGRPFVARIAKIDALTGTLREFGIEPSHRFATSLVGVEQLPAGWLRAAAIRVNEAAFRRGLPPAICKGNAIVGQKRQ
;
A
#
# COMPACT_ATOMS: atom_id res chain seq x y z
N MET A 1 5.68 -16.80 10.68
CA MET A 1 6.42 -17.17 9.44
C MET A 1 6.73 -15.89 8.70
N ARG A 2 8.00 -15.60 8.44
CA ARG A 2 8.41 -14.41 7.68
C ARG A 2 8.49 -14.73 6.19
N LEU A 3 8.08 -13.76 5.37
CA LEU A 3 8.12 -13.85 3.90
C LEU A 3 9.03 -12.81 3.25
N ASP A 4 9.80 -12.08 4.06
CA ASP A 4 10.77 -11.09 3.61
C ASP A 4 11.67 -11.59 2.47
N ARG A 5 12.21 -12.82 2.60
CA ARG A 5 13.03 -13.46 1.55
C ARG A 5 12.26 -13.75 0.24
N THR A 6 10.94 -13.92 0.31
CA THR A 6 10.10 -14.09 -0.89
C THR A 6 9.92 -12.75 -1.59
N TYR A 7 9.60 -11.71 -0.83
CA TYR A 7 9.36 -10.37 -1.37
C TYR A 7 10.63 -9.58 -1.70
N ALA A 8 11.80 -10.01 -1.21
CA ALA A 8 13.08 -9.44 -1.60
C ALA A 8 13.49 -9.75 -3.05
N ARG A 9 12.76 -10.65 -3.75
CA ARG A 9 13.08 -11.08 -5.12
C ARG A 9 12.59 -10.06 -6.14
N SER A 10 13.48 -9.67 -7.06
CA SER A 10 13.18 -8.71 -8.12
C SER A 10 12.05 -9.16 -9.05
N GLU A 11 11.93 -10.47 -9.34
CA GLU A 11 10.93 -11.03 -10.27
C GLU A 11 9.48 -10.83 -9.80
N ILE A 12 9.26 -10.71 -8.49
CA ILE A 12 7.94 -10.37 -7.94
C ILE A 12 7.62 -8.91 -8.25
N HIS A 13 8.58 -8.03 -8.05
CA HIS A 13 8.43 -6.60 -8.33
C HIS A 13 8.30 -6.32 -9.83
N ASP A 14 9.05 -7.03 -10.70
CA ASP A 14 8.94 -6.89 -12.15
C ASP A 14 7.50 -7.11 -12.64
N ARG A 15 6.78 -8.10 -12.06
CA ARG A 15 5.36 -8.32 -12.37
C ARG A 15 4.46 -7.17 -11.93
N TRP A 16 4.76 -6.55 -10.80
CA TRP A 16 4.01 -5.39 -10.32
C TRP A 16 4.31 -4.15 -11.17
N GLU A 17 5.57 -3.94 -11.56
CA GLU A 17 5.94 -2.84 -12.44
C GLU A 17 5.17 -2.87 -13.76
N VAL A 18 5.03 -4.04 -14.39
CA VAL A 18 4.24 -4.20 -15.64
C VAL A 18 2.78 -3.77 -15.47
N VAL A 19 2.21 -3.93 -14.27
CA VAL A 19 0.81 -3.56 -14.01
C VAL A 19 0.67 -2.09 -13.67
N TYR A 20 1.57 -1.56 -12.84
CA TYR A 20 1.38 -0.27 -12.17
C TYR A 20 2.24 0.85 -12.73
N ARG A 21 3.36 0.56 -13.40
CA ARG A 21 4.29 1.57 -13.88
C ARG A 21 4.07 1.92 -15.35
N GLY A 22 4.34 3.20 -15.71
CA GLY A 22 4.27 3.66 -17.09
C GLY A 22 2.86 3.75 -17.69
N ASN A 23 1.82 3.75 -16.84
CA ASN A 23 0.44 3.96 -17.27
C ASN A 23 -0.04 5.37 -16.87
N PRO A 24 -0.12 6.33 -17.81
CA PRO A 24 -0.48 7.72 -17.49
C PRO A 24 -1.83 7.88 -16.79
N LEU A 25 -2.81 7.00 -17.07
CA LEU A 25 -4.11 7.06 -16.40
C LEU A 25 -4.01 6.65 -14.93
N LEU A 26 -3.20 5.63 -14.65
CA LEU A 26 -2.97 5.18 -13.29
C LEU A 26 -2.12 6.17 -12.50
N ASP A 27 -1.12 6.77 -13.14
CA ASP A 27 -0.30 7.83 -12.55
C ASP A 27 -1.18 9.01 -12.14
N ARG A 28 -2.05 9.48 -13.03
CA ARG A 28 -3.01 10.54 -12.74
C ARG A 28 -3.95 10.19 -11.57
N LEU A 29 -4.47 8.97 -11.53
CA LEU A 29 -5.31 8.53 -10.40
C LEU A 29 -4.51 8.52 -9.09
N ASN A 30 -3.26 8.04 -9.13
CA ASN A 30 -2.38 8.03 -7.96
C ASN A 30 -2.02 9.45 -7.48
N ASP A 31 -1.84 10.40 -8.41
CA ASP A 31 -1.62 11.80 -8.07
C ASP A 31 -2.85 12.39 -7.36
N LEU A 32 -4.06 12.16 -7.88
CA LEU A 32 -5.31 12.59 -7.23
C LEU A 32 -5.49 11.97 -5.83
N ILE A 33 -5.14 10.70 -5.66
CA ILE A 33 -5.20 10.03 -4.36
C ILE A 33 -4.19 10.67 -3.39
N MET A 34 -2.97 10.94 -3.85
CA MET A 34 -1.94 11.59 -3.03
C MET A 34 -2.37 13.01 -2.65
N ASP A 35 -2.94 13.80 -3.58
CA ASP A 35 -3.50 15.12 -3.28
C ASP A 35 -4.55 15.04 -2.18
N ARG A 36 -5.48 14.08 -2.28
CA ARG A 36 -6.50 13.86 -1.25
C ARG A 36 -5.92 13.47 0.09
N ILE A 37 -4.84 12.67 0.12
CA ILE A 37 -4.12 12.31 1.34
C ILE A 37 -3.55 13.58 1.98
N ILE A 38 -2.87 14.42 1.21
CA ILE A 38 -2.29 15.68 1.69
C ILE A 38 -3.37 16.62 2.24
N ASP A 39 -4.52 16.73 1.54
CA ASP A 39 -5.67 17.51 2.00
C ASP A 39 -6.24 17.02 3.34
N CYS A 40 -6.27 15.70 3.57
CA CYS A 40 -6.73 15.12 4.83
C CYS A 40 -5.75 15.31 5.99
N VAL A 41 -4.44 15.24 5.71
CA VAL A 41 -3.37 15.24 6.71
C VAL A 41 -2.86 16.66 7.00
N GLN A 42 -2.85 17.54 5.99
CA GLN A 42 -2.31 18.90 6.03
C GLN A 42 -0.93 18.98 6.72
N PRO A 43 0.07 18.22 6.22
CA PRO A 43 1.37 18.19 6.86
C PRO A 43 2.06 19.53 6.77
N PRO A 44 2.81 19.96 7.82
CA PRO A 44 3.53 21.23 7.77
C PRO A 44 4.59 21.26 6.68
N PRO A 45 5.02 22.42 6.20
CA PRO A 45 6.15 22.54 5.28
C PRO A 45 7.38 21.82 5.81
N GLY A 46 8.03 21.01 4.96
CA GLY A 46 9.18 20.21 5.35
C GLY A 46 8.88 18.99 6.21
N ALA A 47 7.61 18.59 6.34
CA ALA A 47 7.24 17.38 7.07
C ALA A 47 8.01 16.16 6.58
N ARG A 48 8.34 15.26 7.52
CA ARG A 48 9.06 14.02 7.25
C ARG A 48 8.08 12.87 7.04
N PHE A 49 8.14 12.26 5.88
CA PHE A 49 7.35 11.09 5.52
C PHE A 49 8.17 9.80 5.64
N LEU A 50 7.51 8.73 6.06
CA LEU A 50 7.92 7.36 5.83
C LEU A 50 7.04 6.76 4.73
N ASP A 51 7.63 6.28 3.63
CA ASP A 51 6.96 5.48 2.61
C ASP A 51 7.30 4.00 2.85
N ALA A 52 6.41 3.31 3.55
CA ALA A 52 6.62 1.94 4.04
C ALA A 52 6.23 0.92 2.96
N GLY A 53 7.21 0.10 2.52
CA GLY A 53 7.10 -0.77 1.35
C GLY A 53 7.09 0.05 0.06
N CYS A 54 8.09 0.93 -0.08
CA CYS A 54 8.12 1.94 -1.15
C CYS A 54 8.30 1.36 -2.56
N GLY A 55 8.73 0.10 -2.68
CA GLY A 55 9.01 -0.53 -3.97
C GLY A 55 10.00 0.30 -4.80
N VAL A 56 9.68 0.52 -6.06
CA VAL A 56 10.49 1.34 -6.99
C VAL A 56 10.38 2.86 -6.76
N GLY A 57 9.73 3.29 -5.68
CA GLY A 57 9.69 4.69 -5.24
C GLY A 57 8.60 5.56 -5.91
N ASP A 58 7.59 4.99 -6.54
CA ASP A 58 6.55 5.76 -7.24
C ASP A 58 5.80 6.74 -6.32
N HIS A 59 5.47 6.33 -5.09
CA HIS A 59 4.85 7.21 -4.10
C HIS A 59 5.87 8.09 -3.41
N THR A 60 7.09 7.61 -3.18
CA THR A 60 8.22 8.40 -2.68
C THR A 60 8.48 9.62 -3.57
N VAL A 61 8.46 9.44 -4.91
CA VAL A 61 8.58 10.54 -5.88
C VAL A 61 7.43 11.55 -5.72
N ARG A 62 6.19 11.09 -5.56
CA ARG A 62 5.02 11.97 -5.39
C ARG A 62 5.13 12.81 -4.12
N ILE A 63 5.56 12.20 -3.02
CA ILE A 63 5.80 12.88 -1.74
C ILE A 63 6.90 13.93 -1.87
N ALA A 64 8.05 13.54 -2.44
CA ALA A 64 9.21 14.44 -2.59
C ALA A 64 8.93 15.62 -3.54
N ARG A 65 8.16 15.41 -4.63
CA ARG A 65 7.72 16.48 -5.55
C ARG A 65 6.82 17.52 -4.89
N LYS A 66 6.12 17.15 -3.81
CA LYS A 66 5.32 18.09 -3.00
C LYS A 66 6.15 18.87 -1.98
N GLY A 67 7.48 18.68 -1.97
CA GLY A 67 8.41 19.42 -1.12
C GLY A 67 8.69 18.78 0.23
N TYR A 68 8.18 17.57 0.49
CA TYR A 68 8.39 16.87 1.76
C TYR A 68 9.68 16.03 1.75
N GLU A 69 10.27 15.81 2.92
CA GLU A 69 11.32 14.83 3.11
C GLU A 69 10.71 13.42 3.17
N CYS A 70 11.37 12.43 2.58
CA CYS A 70 10.85 11.08 2.55
C CYS A 70 11.95 10.03 2.83
N VAL A 71 11.65 9.09 3.72
CA VAL A 71 12.42 7.85 3.86
C VAL A 71 11.59 6.72 3.27
N GLY A 72 12.09 6.10 2.19
CA GLY A 72 11.50 4.89 1.62
C GLY A 72 12.09 3.64 2.28
N VAL A 73 11.23 2.72 2.68
CA VAL A 73 11.65 1.42 3.26
C VAL A 73 11.09 0.28 2.44
N ASP A 74 11.93 -0.67 2.06
CA ASP A 74 11.52 -1.91 1.39
C ASP A 74 12.46 -3.05 1.79
N VAL A 75 12.04 -4.31 1.63
CA VAL A 75 12.86 -5.50 1.93
C VAL A 75 13.78 -5.90 0.79
N SER A 76 13.58 -5.35 -0.41
CA SER A 76 14.30 -5.73 -1.63
C SER A 76 15.41 -4.73 -1.96
N PRO A 77 16.69 -5.07 -1.74
CA PRO A 77 17.80 -4.19 -2.08
C PRO A 77 17.85 -3.88 -3.58
N ALA A 78 17.50 -4.84 -4.44
CA ALA A 78 17.47 -4.64 -5.90
C ALA A 78 16.42 -3.61 -6.33
N ILE A 79 15.28 -3.57 -5.64
CA ILE A 79 14.21 -2.60 -5.91
C ILE A 79 14.56 -1.22 -5.39
N LEU A 80 15.19 -1.16 -4.21
CA LEU A 80 15.69 0.12 -3.68
C LEU A 80 16.75 0.74 -4.58
N GLN A 81 17.62 -0.06 -5.18
CA GLN A 81 18.58 0.44 -6.17
C GLN A 81 17.85 1.13 -7.35
N ARG A 82 16.80 0.51 -7.90
CA ARG A 82 15.98 1.12 -8.98
C ARG A 82 15.28 2.41 -8.50
N ALA A 83 14.80 2.41 -7.25
CA ALA A 83 14.22 3.61 -6.65
C ALA A 83 15.24 4.75 -6.52
N GLU A 84 16.44 4.45 -6.07
CA GLU A 84 17.55 5.42 -5.97
C GLU A 84 17.94 6.01 -7.33
N GLU A 85 18.03 5.16 -8.36
CA GLU A 85 18.29 5.60 -9.73
C GLU A 85 17.21 6.56 -10.24
N THR A 86 15.93 6.23 -9.97
CA THR A 86 14.78 7.08 -10.33
C THR A 86 14.84 8.42 -9.61
N ILE A 87 15.07 8.42 -8.30
CA ILE A 87 15.18 9.64 -7.48
C ILE A 87 16.35 10.52 -7.93
N ARG A 88 17.50 9.92 -8.24
CA ARG A 88 18.67 10.65 -8.76
C ARG A 88 18.39 11.28 -10.13
N ALA A 89 17.80 10.53 -11.05
CA ALA A 89 17.43 11.01 -12.38
C ALA A 89 16.44 12.20 -12.34
N LEU A 90 15.59 12.24 -11.31
CA LEU A 90 14.61 13.33 -11.11
C LEU A 90 15.15 14.50 -10.27
N GLY A 91 16.41 14.47 -9.83
CA GLY A 91 17.01 15.52 -9.01
C GLY A 91 16.43 15.64 -7.59
N LEU A 92 15.83 14.58 -7.06
CA LEU A 92 15.15 14.57 -5.75
C LEU A 92 16.03 14.01 -4.60
N GLY A 93 17.30 13.71 -4.87
CA GLY A 93 18.20 13.03 -3.93
C GLY A 93 18.47 13.77 -2.62
N THR A 94 18.27 15.08 -2.57
CA THR A 94 18.41 15.87 -1.33
C THR A 94 17.27 15.67 -0.35
N ARG A 95 16.11 15.19 -0.81
CA ARG A 95 14.87 15.02 -0.04
C ARG A 95 14.56 13.58 0.31
N VAL A 96 15.20 12.61 -0.35
CA VAL A 96 14.84 11.19 -0.27
C VAL A 96 16.03 10.37 0.21
N ARG A 97 15.76 9.44 1.12
CA ARG A 97 16.69 8.38 1.53
C ARG A 97 15.97 7.04 1.51
N PHE A 98 16.71 5.96 1.32
CA PHE A 98 16.16 4.61 1.37
C PHE A 98 16.83 3.78 2.47
N SER A 99 16.06 2.80 3.00
CA SER A 99 16.54 1.84 3.98
C SER A 99 16.00 0.45 3.66
N CYS A 100 16.89 -0.55 3.63
CA CYS A 100 16.51 -1.94 3.34
C CYS A 100 16.19 -2.66 4.64
N GLN A 101 14.90 -2.77 4.98
CA GLN A 101 14.44 -3.38 6.23
C GLN A 101 13.07 -4.03 6.06
N ALA A 102 12.78 -5.06 6.88
CA ALA A 102 11.42 -5.57 7.05
C ALA A 102 10.62 -4.66 7.99
N LEU A 103 9.32 -4.49 7.71
CA LEU A 103 8.47 -3.59 8.52
C LEU A 103 8.16 -4.14 9.90
N GLU A 104 8.21 -5.47 10.10
CA GLU A 104 7.88 -6.13 11.38
C GLU A 104 8.87 -5.80 12.50
N ASP A 105 10.10 -5.47 12.16
CA ASP A 105 11.18 -5.14 13.10
C ASP A 105 12.03 -3.97 12.62
N MET A 106 11.35 -3.01 12.02
CA MET A 106 11.99 -1.81 11.50
C MET A 106 12.66 -0.99 12.61
N ALA A 107 13.97 -0.74 12.44
CA ALA A 107 14.77 0.11 13.31
C ALA A 107 15.31 1.29 12.50
N LEU A 108 14.80 2.48 12.76
CA LEU A 108 15.18 3.73 12.07
C LEU A 108 15.90 4.70 13.02
N ASP A 109 16.79 4.16 13.88
CA ASP A 109 17.70 4.92 14.77
C ASP A 109 17.00 6.06 15.53
N GLY A 110 15.82 5.79 16.09
CA GLY A 110 15.01 6.77 16.81
C GLY A 110 14.33 7.81 15.91
N ALA A 111 14.41 7.70 14.60
CA ALA A 111 13.72 8.60 13.68
C ALA A 111 12.21 8.63 13.95
N ARG A 112 11.64 9.84 13.85
CA ARG A 112 10.20 10.06 14.01
C ARG A 112 9.67 10.79 12.78
N PHE A 113 8.47 10.41 12.36
CA PHE A 113 7.82 10.89 11.14
C PHE A 113 6.54 11.65 11.47
N ASP A 114 6.29 12.70 10.70
CA ASP A 114 5.03 13.44 10.74
C ASP A 114 3.93 12.64 10.07
N VAL A 115 4.28 11.90 8.99
CA VAL A 115 3.35 11.06 8.24
C VAL A 115 4.00 9.73 7.88
N VAL A 116 3.27 8.64 8.11
CA VAL A 116 3.59 7.29 7.62
C VAL A 116 2.60 6.95 6.50
N HIS A 117 3.11 6.65 5.31
CA HIS A 117 2.35 6.17 4.17
C HIS A 117 2.67 4.69 3.94
N CYS A 118 1.63 3.86 3.81
CA CYS A 118 1.78 2.42 3.55
C CYS A 118 0.70 1.96 2.57
N ARG A 119 1.10 1.51 1.38
CA ARG A 119 0.16 1.14 0.33
C ARG A 119 0.40 -0.25 -0.23
N GLY A 120 -0.58 -1.14 -0.05
CA GLY A 120 -0.58 -2.48 -0.62
C GLY A 120 0.56 -3.37 -0.11
N VAL A 121 1.03 -3.14 1.11
CA VAL A 121 2.16 -3.84 1.73
C VAL A 121 1.72 -4.78 2.82
N LEU A 122 0.88 -4.32 3.76
CA LEU A 122 0.41 -5.15 4.87
C LEU A 122 -0.31 -6.41 4.39
N MET A 123 -0.90 -6.37 3.20
CA MET A 123 -1.51 -7.53 2.56
C MET A 123 -0.53 -8.68 2.30
N HIS A 124 0.75 -8.41 2.24
CA HIS A 124 1.82 -9.37 1.95
C HIS A 124 2.56 -9.85 3.20
N ILE A 125 2.29 -9.26 4.35
CA ILE A 125 2.94 -9.56 5.62
C ILE A 125 2.02 -10.46 6.45
N PRO A 126 2.41 -11.72 6.75
CA PRO A 126 1.60 -12.60 7.61
C PRO A 126 1.33 -11.99 8.98
N ASP A 127 2.37 -11.49 9.65
CA ASP A 127 2.25 -10.76 10.91
C ASP A 127 2.08 -9.26 10.66
N TRP A 128 0.97 -8.91 10.03
CA TRP A 128 0.62 -7.53 9.71
C TRP A 128 0.43 -6.66 10.95
N LYS A 129 0.08 -7.26 12.10
CA LYS A 129 -0.08 -6.52 13.36
C LYS A 129 1.28 -6.04 13.88
N ALA A 130 2.32 -6.89 13.83
CA ALA A 130 3.67 -6.48 14.20
C ALA A 130 4.19 -5.36 13.29
N ALA A 131 4.02 -5.50 11.96
CA ALA A 131 4.38 -4.45 11.01
C ALA A 131 3.61 -3.15 11.29
N LEU A 132 2.29 -3.23 11.51
CA LEU A 132 1.47 -2.05 11.82
C LEU A 132 1.92 -1.37 13.12
N LYS A 133 2.26 -2.16 14.14
CA LYS A 133 2.80 -1.65 15.41
C LYS A 133 4.09 -0.85 15.18
N SER A 134 5.03 -1.41 14.45
CA SER A 134 6.30 -0.73 14.11
C SER A 134 6.06 0.59 13.37
N LEU A 135 5.10 0.62 12.43
CA LEU A 135 4.70 1.85 11.74
C LEU A 135 4.09 2.90 12.69
N CYS A 136 3.29 2.47 13.66
CA CYS A 136 2.72 3.37 14.67
C CYS A 136 3.79 3.89 15.66
N ASP A 137 4.78 3.07 15.99
CA ASP A 137 5.84 3.43 16.93
C ASP A 137 6.74 4.54 16.41
N VAL A 138 7.03 4.57 15.10
CA VAL A 138 7.87 5.61 14.48
C VAL A 138 7.14 6.93 14.20
N LEU A 139 5.82 7.01 14.43
CA LEU A 139 5.08 8.26 14.34
C LEU A 139 5.39 9.18 15.51
N LYS A 140 5.49 10.47 15.23
CA LYS A 140 5.45 11.53 16.24
C LYS A 140 4.10 11.54 16.92
N PRO A 141 4.00 11.98 18.21
CA PRO A 141 2.71 12.37 18.79
C PRO A 141 2.01 13.39 17.87
N GLY A 142 0.72 13.21 17.63
CA GLY A 142 -0.04 14.01 16.66
C GLY A 142 0.22 13.74 15.19
N GLY A 143 1.18 12.87 14.85
CA GLY A 143 1.48 12.45 13.48
C GLY A 143 0.39 11.57 12.86
N TYR A 144 0.41 11.42 11.56
CA TYR A 144 -0.61 10.70 10.81
C TYR A 144 -0.08 9.40 10.18
N ILE A 145 -0.91 8.36 10.18
CA ILE A 145 -0.70 7.16 9.38
C ILE A 145 -1.75 7.06 8.28
N VAL A 146 -1.31 6.72 7.09
CA VAL A 146 -2.16 6.53 5.90
C VAL A 146 -1.94 5.14 5.36
N ILE A 147 -2.96 4.29 5.41
CA ILE A 147 -2.90 2.91 4.95
C ILE A 147 -3.86 2.72 3.79
N LEU A 148 -3.35 2.21 2.67
CA LEU A 148 -4.16 1.90 1.49
C LEU A 148 -4.20 0.39 1.29
N GLU A 149 -5.40 -0.20 1.44
CA GLU A 149 -5.62 -1.64 1.35
C GLU A 149 -6.89 -2.01 0.58
N ASN A 150 -6.97 -3.27 0.15
CA ASN A 150 -8.13 -3.84 -0.51
C ASN A 150 -9.19 -4.26 0.53
N ASN A 151 -10.46 -3.94 0.28
CA ASN A 151 -11.57 -4.21 1.17
C ASN A 151 -12.24 -5.56 0.83
N VAL A 152 -12.25 -6.51 1.77
CA VAL A 152 -12.88 -7.83 1.60
C VAL A 152 -14.41 -7.74 1.46
N ASN A 153 -15.04 -6.71 2.02
CA ASN A 153 -16.48 -6.51 2.00
C ASN A 153 -16.98 -5.87 0.71
N ALA A 154 -16.08 -5.32 -0.12
CA ALA A 154 -16.45 -4.76 -1.41
C ALA A 154 -17.07 -5.81 -2.34
N TRP A 155 -18.06 -5.39 -3.14
CA TRP A 155 -18.73 -6.29 -4.08
C TRP A 155 -17.75 -6.98 -5.04
N TYR A 156 -16.78 -6.22 -5.57
CA TYR A 156 -15.74 -6.74 -6.46
C TYR A 156 -14.89 -7.83 -5.77
N SER A 157 -14.46 -7.59 -4.55
CA SER A 157 -13.66 -8.55 -3.77
C SER A 157 -14.46 -9.83 -3.47
N ARG A 158 -15.75 -9.68 -3.14
CA ARG A 158 -16.65 -10.82 -2.90
C ARG A 158 -16.85 -11.66 -4.17
N LEU A 159 -17.07 -11.00 -5.31
CA LEU A 159 -17.19 -11.68 -6.61
C LEU A 159 -15.88 -12.39 -6.97
N TYR A 160 -14.74 -11.71 -6.84
CA TYR A 160 -13.42 -12.28 -7.08
C TYR A 160 -13.17 -13.54 -6.24
N LEU A 161 -13.45 -13.46 -4.94
CA LEU A 161 -13.29 -14.61 -4.03
C LEU A 161 -14.25 -15.76 -4.36
N ALA A 162 -15.48 -15.46 -4.78
CA ALA A 162 -16.46 -16.48 -5.22
C ALA A 162 -15.95 -17.19 -6.48
N MET A 163 -15.51 -16.44 -7.50
CA MET A 163 -14.93 -17.02 -8.71
C MET A 163 -13.69 -17.88 -8.43
N ARG A 164 -12.84 -17.42 -7.51
CA ARG A 164 -11.64 -18.19 -7.09
C ARG A 164 -12.03 -19.51 -6.41
N ARG A 165 -13.08 -19.53 -5.60
CA ARG A 165 -13.58 -20.77 -4.98
C ARG A 165 -14.10 -21.76 -6.02
N LEU A 166 -14.82 -21.30 -7.03
CA LEU A 166 -15.28 -22.14 -8.13
C LEU A 166 -14.14 -22.75 -8.95
N ARG A 167 -13.06 -21.96 -9.16
CA ARG A 167 -11.87 -22.38 -9.92
C ARG A 167 -10.85 -23.18 -9.09
N ARG A 168 -11.11 -23.46 -7.82
CA ARG A 168 -10.19 -24.07 -6.84
C ARG A 168 -9.53 -25.38 -7.29
N ARG A 169 -10.16 -26.14 -8.20
CA ARG A 169 -9.63 -27.38 -8.75
C ARG A 169 -8.52 -27.18 -9.81
N ARG A 170 -8.31 -25.94 -10.30
CA ARG A 170 -7.38 -25.65 -11.43
C ARG A 170 -6.17 -24.80 -11.02
N VAL A 171 -6.14 -24.25 -9.83
CA VAL A 171 -5.06 -23.36 -9.37
C VAL A 171 -4.59 -23.81 -8.00
N ALA A 172 -3.30 -24.11 -7.86
CA ALA A 172 -2.66 -24.45 -6.59
C ALA A 172 -2.65 -23.21 -5.64
N SER A 173 -3.81 -22.87 -5.07
CA SER A 173 -3.95 -21.75 -4.17
C SER A 173 -4.86 -22.12 -2.99
N ARG A 174 -4.49 -21.65 -1.79
CA ARG A 174 -5.23 -21.86 -0.55
C ARG A 174 -5.86 -20.54 -0.10
N LEU A 175 -7.17 -20.52 0.09
CA LEU A 175 -7.89 -19.42 0.72
C LEU A 175 -8.06 -19.68 2.21
N VAL A 176 -7.59 -18.77 3.03
CA VAL A 176 -7.68 -18.84 4.50
C VAL A 176 -8.42 -17.60 5.01
N ARG A 177 -9.44 -17.78 5.82
CA ARG A 177 -10.08 -16.68 6.55
C ARG A 177 -9.33 -16.45 7.84
N THR A 178 -8.94 -15.20 8.07
CA THR A 178 -8.26 -14.76 9.29
C THR A 178 -9.01 -13.59 9.92
N GLU A 179 -8.60 -13.18 11.09
CA GLU A 179 -9.09 -11.94 11.72
C GLU A 179 -8.88 -10.73 10.83
N GLY A 180 -7.70 -10.62 10.19
CA GLY A 180 -7.32 -9.51 9.30
C GLY A 180 -7.99 -9.51 7.93
N GLY A 181 -8.72 -10.58 7.55
CA GLY A 181 -9.40 -10.67 6.26
C GLY A 181 -9.36 -12.04 5.61
N THR A 182 -9.30 -12.09 4.28
CA THR A 182 -9.14 -13.34 3.53
C THR A 182 -7.78 -13.37 2.86
N GLU A 183 -6.99 -14.37 3.16
CA GLU A 183 -5.66 -14.60 2.63
C GLU A 183 -5.70 -15.59 1.46
N LEU A 184 -5.07 -15.19 0.38
CA LEU A 184 -4.79 -16.06 -0.77
C LEU A 184 -3.31 -16.46 -0.68
N TRP A 185 -3.07 -17.73 -0.40
CA TRP A 185 -1.75 -18.32 -0.38
C TRP A 185 -1.47 -19.02 -1.70
N THR A 186 -0.33 -18.73 -2.31
CA THR A 186 0.17 -19.37 -3.54
C THR A 186 1.63 -19.77 -3.33
N ASP A 187 2.15 -20.60 -4.23
CA ASP A 187 3.57 -20.87 -4.34
C ASP A 187 4.16 -20.06 -5.49
N GLU A 188 5.25 -19.38 -5.23
CA GLU A 188 5.94 -18.56 -6.21
C GLU A 188 7.40 -19.04 -6.36
N GLY A 189 7.58 -20.05 -7.21
CA GLY A 189 8.90 -20.65 -7.44
C GLY A 189 9.46 -21.39 -6.23
N GLY A 190 8.65 -22.21 -5.59
CA GLY A 190 9.02 -23.00 -4.41
C GLY A 190 8.97 -22.23 -3.09
N ARG A 191 8.40 -21.03 -3.07
CA ARG A 191 8.26 -20.21 -1.86
C ARG A 191 6.83 -19.74 -1.64
N PRO A 192 6.36 -19.72 -0.39
CA PRO A 192 5.03 -19.22 -0.08
C PRO A 192 4.90 -17.73 -0.37
N PHE A 193 3.78 -17.38 -0.98
CA PHE A 193 3.38 -16.01 -1.26
C PHE A 193 1.98 -15.79 -0.70
N VAL A 194 1.74 -14.69 -0.01
CA VAL A 194 0.44 -14.32 0.52
C VAL A 194 -0.06 -13.00 -0.04
N ALA A 195 -1.34 -12.94 -0.34
CA ALA A 195 -2.05 -11.70 -0.60
C ALA A 195 -3.33 -11.67 0.24
N ARG A 196 -3.40 -10.79 1.22
CA ARG A 196 -4.58 -10.59 2.06
C ARG A 196 -5.50 -9.56 1.46
N ILE A 197 -6.79 -9.87 1.37
CA ILE A 197 -7.83 -8.87 1.14
C ILE A 197 -8.33 -8.49 2.53
N ALA A 198 -8.05 -7.25 2.95
CA ALA A 198 -8.18 -6.81 4.32
C ALA A 198 -9.64 -6.68 4.79
N LYS A 199 -9.91 -7.05 6.03
CA LYS A 199 -11.10 -6.64 6.76
C LYS A 199 -10.82 -5.27 7.37
N ILE A 200 -11.32 -4.23 6.72
CA ILE A 200 -11.00 -2.83 7.07
C ILE A 200 -11.34 -2.50 8.53
N ASP A 201 -12.45 -3.07 9.06
CA ASP A 201 -12.84 -2.85 10.45
C ASP A 201 -11.83 -3.48 11.45
N ALA A 202 -11.22 -4.63 11.11
CA ALA A 202 -10.16 -5.21 11.93
C ALA A 202 -8.90 -4.33 11.90
N LEU A 203 -8.53 -3.81 10.72
CA LEU A 203 -7.40 -2.90 10.57
C LEU A 203 -7.61 -1.62 11.38
N THR A 204 -8.80 -1.00 11.30
CA THR A 204 -9.12 0.22 12.08
C THR A 204 -9.21 -0.06 13.58
N GLY A 205 -9.70 -1.24 13.98
CA GLY A 205 -9.69 -1.68 15.37
C GLY A 205 -8.26 -1.77 15.93
N THR A 206 -7.36 -2.45 15.20
CA THR A 206 -5.95 -2.58 15.60
C THR A 206 -5.23 -1.23 15.63
N LEU A 207 -5.55 -0.30 14.73
CA LEU A 207 -5.01 1.07 14.80
C LEU A 207 -5.38 1.74 16.14
N ARG A 208 -6.63 1.61 16.60
CA ARG A 208 -7.06 2.16 17.88
C ARG A 208 -6.34 1.51 19.08
N GLU A 209 -6.11 0.20 19.03
CA GLU A 209 -5.31 -0.53 20.03
C GLU A 209 -3.88 0.03 20.14
N PHE A 210 -3.32 0.54 19.03
CA PHE A 210 -1.98 1.15 18.98
C PHE A 210 -1.99 2.67 19.16
N GLY A 211 -3.10 3.24 19.67
CA GLY A 211 -3.19 4.67 19.99
C GLY A 211 -3.40 5.58 18.77
N ILE A 212 -3.82 5.02 17.66
CA ILE A 212 -4.16 5.78 16.46
C ILE A 212 -5.68 5.93 16.35
N GLU A 213 -6.18 7.16 16.26
CA GLU A 213 -7.60 7.41 16.03
C GLU A 213 -7.87 7.60 14.52
N PRO A 214 -8.63 6.71 13.88
CA PRO A 214 -9.01 6.86 12.48
C PRO A 214 -9.85 8.13 12.29
N SER A 215 -9.40 9.04 11.43
CA SER A 215 -10.05 10.34 11.17
C SER A 215 -10.79 10.39 9.84
N HIS A 216 -10.21 9.76 8.78
CA HIS A 216 -10.80 9.73 7.46
C HIS A 216 -10.72 8.34 6.84
N ARG A 217 -11.72 8.02 6.03
CA ARG A 217 -11.71 6.85 5.16
C ARG A 217 -12.34 7.24 3.82
N PHE A 218 -11.65 6.95 2.72
CA PHE A 218 -12.17 7.21 1.38
C PHE A 218 -11.80 6.09 0.41
N ALA A 219 -12.57 5.99 -0.68
CA ALA A 219 -12.34 5.02 -1.73
C ALA A 219 -11.14 5.42 -2.61
N THR A 220 -10.32 4.47 -3.03
CA THR A 220 -9.21 4.70 -3.97
C THR A 220 -9.43 3.99 -5.30
N SER A 221 -10.20 2.90 -5.31
CA SER A 221 -10.59 2.18 -6.53
C SER A 221 -11.90 1.42 -6.32
N LEU A 222 -12.79 1.43 -7.30
CA LEU A 222 -14.02 0.66 -7.29
C LEU A 222 -13.76 -0.80 -7.63
N VAL A 223 -12.93 -1.05 -8.65
CA VAL A 223 -12.61 -2.39 -9.19
C VAL A 223 -11.10 -2.61 -9.25
N GLY A 224 -10.68 -3.89 -9.35
CA GLY A 224 -9.29 -4.25 -9.57
C GLY A 224 -8.88 -4.10 -11.03
N VAL A 225 -7.64 -3.69 -11.25
CA VAL A 225 -7.04 -3.58 -12.59
C VAL A 225 -5.96 -4.62 -12.83
N GLU A 226 -5.50 -5.27 -11.76
CA GLU A 226 -4.35 -6.18 -11.75
C GLU A 226 -4.60 -7.47 -12.56
N GLN A 227 -5.86 -7.92 -12.60
CA GLN A 227 -6.27 -9.13 -13.32
C GLN A 227 -6.67 -8.87 -14.78
N LEU A 228 -6.74 -7.60 -15.19
CA LEU A 228 -7.14 -7.23 -16.54
C LEU A 228 -5.91 -7.23 -17.48
N PRO A 229 -6.07 -7.73 -18.72
CA PRO A 229 -5.00 -7.63 -19.70
C PRO A 229 -4.68 -6.15 -19.98
N ALA A 230 -3.44 -5.89 -20.39
CA ALA A 230 -3.08 -4.57 -20.88
C ALA A 230 -3.96 -4.17 -22.08
N GLY A 231 -4.21 -2.87 -22.25
CA GLY A 231 -5.02 -2.34 -23.33
C GLY A 231 -6.32 -1.66 -22.85
N TRP A 232 -7.31 -1.59 -23.73
CA TRP A 232 -8.51 -0.77 -23.55
C TRP A 232 -9.36 -1.16 -22.32
N LEU A 233 -9.45 -2.46 -21.99
CA LEU A 233 -10.20 -2.93 -20.82
C LEU A 233 -9.60 -2.39 -19.51
N ARG A 234 -8.26 -2.48 -19.36
CA ARG A 234 -7.56 -1.92 -18.20
C ARG A 234 -7.70 -0.40 -18.16
N ALA A 235 -7.56 0.28 -19.30
CA ALA A 235 -7.75 1.72 -19.39
C ALA A 235 -9.18 2.14 -19.00
N ALA A 236 -10.19 1.43 -19.45
CA ALA A 236 -11.59 1.68 -19.08
C ALA A 236 -11.81 1.49 -17.56
N ALA A 237 -11.27 0.42 -16.97
CA ALA A 237 -11.37 0.17 -15.54
C ALA A 237 -10.68 1.28 -14.71
N ILE A 238 -9.52 1.79 -15.15
CA ILE A 238 -8.84 2.91 -14.50
C ILE A 238 -9.69 4.19 -14.58
N ARG A 239 -10.30 4.49 -15.74
CA ARG A 239 -11.21 5.65 -15.87
C ARG A 239 -12.44 5.52 -14.97
N VAL A 240 -13.00 4.31 -14.84
CA VAL A 240 -14.10 4.03 -13.90
C VAL A 240 -13.63 4.26 -12.46
N ASN A 241 -12.43 3.82 -12.10
CA ASN A 241 -11.87 4.07 -10.77
C ASN A 241 -11.66 5.57 -10.52
N GLU A 242 -11.13 6.33 -11.49
CA GLU A 242 -10.98 7.78 -11.37
C GLU A 242 -12.35 8.48 -11.21
N ALA A 243 -13.34 8.10 -12.00
CA ALA A 243 -14.69 8.65 -11.89
C ALA A 243 -15.33 8.33 -10.53
N ALA A 244 -15.14 7.11 -10.02
CA ALA A 244 -15.61 6.69 -8.71
C ALA A 244 -14.93 7.49 -7.57
N PHE A 245 -13.61 7.69 -7.68
CA PHE A 245 -12.85 8.49 -6.75
C PHE A 245 -13.33 9.96 -6.72
N ARG A 246 -13.45 10.60 -7.90
CA ARG A 246 -13.91 11.99 -8.03
C ARG A 246 -15.32 12.21 -7.50
N ARG A 247 -16.22 11.21 -7.65
CA ARG A 247 -17.59 11.26 -7.12
C ARG A 247 -17.67 10.94 -5.62
N GLY A 248 -16.57 10.59 -4.98
CA GLY A 248 -16.56 10.25 -3.56
C GLY A 248 -17.43 9.04 -3.22
N LEU A 249 -17.39 7.97 -4.05
CA LEU A 249 -18.20 6.79 -3.77
C LEU A 249 -17.90 6.22 -2.37
N PRO A 250 -18.93 5.65 -1.70
CA PRO A 250 -18.76 5.09 -0.36
C PRO A 250 -17.65 4.04 -0.33
N PRO A 251 -16.65 4.15 0.58
CA PRO A 251 -15.54 3.21 0.64
C PRO A 251 -15.97 1.78 0.99
N ALA A 252 -17.15 1.61 1.60
CA ALA A 252 -17.70 0.29 1.93
C ALA A 252 -17.92 -0.60 0.70
N ILE A 253 -18.33 -0.03 -0.44
CA ILE A 253 -18.58 -0.76 -1.68
C ILE A 253 -17.36 -0.84 -2.59
N CYS A 254 -16.32 -0.05 -2.33
CA CYS A 254 -15.14 0.07 -3.17
C CYS A 254 -14.04 -0.92 -2.79
N LYS A 255 -13.33 -1.45 -3.79
CA LYS A 255 -12.25 -2.41 -3.61
C LYS A 255 -11.09 -1.80 -2.82
N GLY A 256 -10.57 -0.67 -3.29
CA GLY A 256 -9.45 0.03 -2.64
C GLY A 256 -9.95 1.08 -1.66
N ASN A 257 -9.36 1.09 -0.48
CA ASN A 257 -9.65 2.05 0.58
C ASN A 257 -8.38 2.69 1.10
N ALA A 258 -8.41 3.99 1.34
CA ALA A 258 -7.44 4.70 2.16
C ALA A 258 -8.05 4.96 3.55
N ILE A 259 -7.27 4.66 4.57
CA ILE A 259 -7.57 4.92 5.98
C ILE A 259 -6.53 5.92 6.46
N VAL A 260 -6.98 7.05 6.99
CA VAL A 260 -6.13 8.07 7.63
C VAL A 260 -6.42 8.04 9.11
N GLY A 261 -5.39 7.91 9.92
CA GLY A 261 -5.51 7.94 11.38
C GLY A 261 -4.44 8.86 11.99
N GLN A 262 -4.75 9.46 13.12
CA GLN A 262 -3.85 10.35 13.84
C GLN A 262 -3.42 9.72 15.16
N LYS A 263 -2.13 9.79 15.47
CA LYS A 263 -1.58 9.33 16.75
C LYS A 263 -2.00 10.30 17.84
N ARG A 264 -2.55 9.77 18.94
CA ARG A 264 -2.87 10.57 20.11
C ARG A 264 -1.62 11.29 20.64
N GLN A 265 -1.81 12.47 21.18
CA GLN A 265 -0.74 13.26 21.83
C GLN A 265 -0.24 12.58 23.08
#